data_b2d225d08a5505a165f40f5743391645
#
_entry.id   b2d225d08a5505a165f40f5743391645
#
_cell.length_a   1.000
_cell.length_b   1.000
_cell.length_c   1.000
_cell.angle_alpha   90.00
_cell.angle_beta   90.00
_cell.angle_gamma   90.00
#
_symmetry.space_group_name_H-M   'P 1'
#
loop_
_entity.id
_entity.type
_entity.pdbx_description
1 polymer ?
#
loop_
_entity_poly.entity_id
_entity_poly.type
_entity_poly.pdbx_seq_one_letter_code
_entity_poly.pdbx_strand_id
1 'polypeptide(L)'
;MVSVIDTDLLALQEMRTAVKSANAAQKVYMKFSQDQVDQVVKAVANAAFAESARLGVMAVEETGMGVAEHKKIKNEVGSRDVYESIKNLKTVGIVGEDKANKVIEIAAPFGTIAGIIPTTNPTSTAFFKTLIALKTRNAIVVSPHPYAVKCTQEALRVCEEAAVTAGAPRGLVQCLTMSSMEATQQLMKHPDINLILATGGGALVKAAYSSGKPAYGVGPGNVPVYIERTAKIEKAIENIVNSKSFDYGTICATEQSIVVDRNVAELVTRALKKNGAYILSDEEKQVMEKVISPVPGKVNPKIVGKSPQAIADLAGISLPIDTRIIVGLETKVGKEVPFSLEKLSPIFAMYVATDINHAKELCLSLLELGGMGHSLSLHTETDEVAREFAIEMPVSRILVNTMSSVGAVGGTTGLMPSMTLGCGTFGGNITSDNVTAKHLLNIKRMAYGIKEVNLTSPKVFKNKINNSPDDVTDQVVESVLQSLGSSDKVNPKIVKDLVSEIVNKLSK
;
A
#
# COMPACT_ATOMS: atom_id res chain seq x y z
N MET A 1 33.89 33.87 -10.26
CA MET A 1 32.76 33.61 -9.36
C MET A 1 32.35 32.16 -9.52
N VAL A 2 32.59 31.33 -8.52
CA VAL A 2 32.06 29.97 -8.51
C VAL A 2 30.55 30.16 -8.30
N SER A 3 29.72 29.85 -9.30
CA SER A 3 28.27 29.85 -9.11
C SER A 3 27.95 28.75 -8.12
N VAL A 4 27.56 29.10 -6.90
CA VAL A 4 26.98 28.15 -5.94
C VAL A 4 25.65 27.70 -6.53
N ILE A 5 25.64 26.52 -7.14
CA ILE A 5 24.39 25.91 -7.65
C ILE A 5 23.71 25.26 -6.44
N ASP A 6 22.55 25.79 -6.07
CA ASP A 6 21.71 25.20 -5.05
C ASP A 6 21.04 23.92 -5.60
N THR A 7 21.55 22.77 -5.17
CA THR A 7 21.09 21.44 -5.65
C THR A 7 19.62 21.17 -5.27
N ASP A 8 19.15 21.73 -4.17
CA ASP A 8 17.77 21.54 -3.72
C ASP A 8 16.79 22.32 -4.62
N LEU A 9 17.16 23.54 -5.01
CA LEU A 9 16.36 24.32 -5.97
C LEU A 9 16.32 23.65 -7.35
N LEU A 10 17.44 23.07 -7.79
CA LEU A 10 17.48 22.31 -9.05
C LEU A 10 16.59 21.07 -9.00
N ALA A 11 16.62 20.32 -7.91
CA ALA A 11 15.75 19.16 -7.72
C ALA A 11 14.25 19.54 -7.73
N LEU A 12 13.89 20.66 -7.11
CA LEU A 12 12.54 21.19 -7.15
C LEU A 12 12.15 21.67 -8.57
N GLN A 13 13.07 22.29 -9.29
CA GLN A 13 12.83 22.72 -10.66
C GLN A 13 12.65 21.52 -11.60
N GLU A 14 13.47 20.49 -11.47
CA GLU A 14 13.32 19.23 -12.20
C GLU A 14 11.94 18.62 -11.96
N MET A 15 11.55 18.50 -10.69
CA MET A 15 10.25 17.96 -10.29
C MET A 15 9.09 18.73 -10.93
N ARG A 16 9.08 20.05 -10.86
CA ARG A 16 8.04 20.89 -11.48
C ARG A 16 7.98 20.71 -12.98
N THR A 17 9.14 20.63 -13.63
CA THR A 17 9.24 20.42 -15.09
C THR A 17 8.71 19.05 -15.49
N ALA A 18 9.07 17.99 -14.74
CA ALA A 18 8.58 16.63 -14.95
C ALA A 18 7.06 16.53 -14.79
N VAL A 19 6.49 17.13 -13.73
CA VAL A 19 5.04 17.15 -13.52
C VAL A 19 4.31 17.90 -14.63
N LYS A 20 4.83 19.05 -15.05
CA LYS A 20 4.24 19.83 -16.17
C LYS A 20 4.26 19.04 -17.48
N SER A 21 5.36 18.38 -17.79
CA SER A 21 5.49 17.51 -18.97
C SER A 21 4.50 16.35 -18.92
N ALA A 22 4.44 15.63 -17.78
CA ALA A 22 3.54 14.50 -17.57
C ALA A 22 2.06 14.91 -17.71
N ASN A 23 1.68 16.04 -17.13
CA ASN A 23 0.30 16.55 -17.22
C ASN A 23 -0.07 16.90 -18.67
N ALA A 24 0.84 17.54 -19.43
CA ALA A 24 0.61 17.86 -20.84
C ALA A 24 0.45 16.58 -21.69
N ALA A 25 1.33 15.60 -21.51
CA ALA A 25 1.25 14.31 -22.20
C ALA A 25 -0.03 13.54 -21.83
N GLN A 26 -0.41 13.55 -20.56
CA GLN A 26 -1.62 12.88 -20.07
C GLN A 26 -2.89 13.44 -20.73
N LYS A 27 -2.99 14.75 -20.95
CA LYS A 27 -4.14 15.38 -21.63
C LYS A 27 -4.30 14.91 -23.09
N VAL A 28 -3.22 14.53 -23.74
CA VAL A 28 -3.24 13.90 -25.06
C VAL A 28 -3.63 12.43 -24.93
N TYR A 29 -2.97 11.68 -24.04
CA TYR A 29 -3.14 10.24 -23.86
C TYR A 29 -4.53 9.86 -23.37
N MET A 30 -5.19 10.70 -22.56
CA MET A 30 -6.57 10.44 -22.10
C MET A 30 -7.59 10.32 -23.23
N LYS A 31 -7.26 10.79 -24.46
CA LYS A 31 -8.12 10.70 -25.64
C LYS A 31 -7.93 9.42 -26.44
N PHE A 32 -6.96 8.56 -26.07
CA PHE A 32 -6.68 7.32 -26.78
C PHE A 32 -7.84 6.32 -26.63
N SER A 33 -8.10 5.60 -27.72
CA SER A 33 -9.01 4.47 -27.73
C SER A 33 -8.47 3.29 -26.92
N GLN A 34 -9.31 2.30 -26.62
CA GLN A 34 -8.87 1.08 -25.93
C GLN A 34 -7.74 0.37 -26.69
N ASP A 35 -7.88 0.24 -28.03
CA ASP A 35 -6.88 -0.43 -28.87
C ASP A 35 -5.54 0.29 -28.87
N GLN A 36 -5.54 1.62 -28.92
CA GLN A 36 -4.32 2.42 -28.83
C GLN A 36 -3.63 2.25 -27.46
N VAL A 37 -4.40 2.26 -26.37
CA VAL A 37 -3.88 2.01 -25.02
C VAL A 37 -3.29 0.61 -24.93
N ASP A 38 -3.99 -0.40 -25.46
CA ASP A 38 -3.55 -1.80 -25.38
C ASP A 38 -2.27 -2.04 -26.19
N GLN A 39 -2.12 -1.38 -27.36
CA GLN A 39 -0.88 -1.39 -28.14
C GLN A 39 0.30 -0.81 -27.36
N VAL A 40 0.12 0.36 -26.74
CA VAL A 40 1.15 1.02 -25.92
C VAL A 40 1.55 0.12 -24.74
N VAL A 41 0.58 -0.40 -23.98
CA VAL A 41 0.84 -1.23 -22.79
C VAL A 41 1.55 -2.53 -23.19
N LYS A 42 1.17 -3.16 -24.29
CA LYS A 42 1.84 -4.36 -24.83
C LYS A 42 3.29 -4.09 -25.20
N ALA A 43 3.55 -2.97 -25.88
CA ALA A 43 4.91 -2.58 -26.29
C ALA A 43 5.80 -2.36 -25.06
N VAL A 44 5.29 -1.63 -24.05
CA VAL A 44 6.00 -1.39 -22.79
C VAL A 44 6.28 -2.69 -22.04
N ALA A 45 5.30 -3.57 -21.94
CA ALA A 45 5.46 -4.87 -21.26
C ALA A 45 6.55 -5.74 -21.92
N ASN A 46 6.55 -5.80 -23.25
CA ASN A 46 7.54 -6.56 -24.01
C ASN A 46 8.96 -5.98 -23.86
N ALA A 47 9.11 -4.66 -23.92
CA ALA A 47 10.39 -4.00 -23.73
C ALA A 47 10.92 -4.20 -22.30
N ALA A 48 10.06 -4.03 -21.30
CA ALA A 48 10.40 -4.25 -19.89
C ALA A 48 10.81 -5.72 -19.62
N PHE A 49 10.10 -6.68 -20.20
CA PHE A 49 10.43 -8.09 -20.08
C PHE A 49 11.77 -8.42 -20.75
N ALA A 50 12.05 -7.89 -21.95
CA ALA A 50 13.31 -8.11 -22.64
C ALA A 50 14.52 -7.61 -21.84
N GLU A 51 14.36 -6.53 -21.10
CA GLU A 51 15.41 -5.90 -20.28
C GLU A 51 15.52 -6.47 -18.87
N SER A 52 14.70 -7.47 -18.51
CA SER A 52 14.59 -7.98 -17.13
C SER A 52 15.91 -8.44 -16.54
N ALA A 53 16.76 -9.13 -17.32
CA ALA A 53 18.05 -9.62 -16.87
C ALA A 53 19.06 -8.47 -16.67
N ARG A 54 19.23 -7.61 -17.68
CA ARG A 54 20.16 -6.48 -17.65
C ARG A 54 19.87 -5.53 -16.49
N LEU A 55 18.60 -5.17 -16.31
CA LEU A 55 18.18 -4.29 -15.23
C LEU A 55 18.21 -4.96 -13.86
N GLY A 56 18.11 -6.30 -13.80
CA GLY A 56 18.36 -7.07 -12.58
C GLY A 56 19.80 -6.92 -12.11
N VAL A 57 20.76 -7.07 -13.02
CA VAL A 57 22.21 -6.85 -12.72
C VAL A 57 22.45 -5.40 -12.29
N MET A 58 21.96 -4.43 -13.06
CA MET A 58 22.15 -3.00 -12.75
C MET A 58 21.59 -2.63 -11.38
N ALA A 59 20.45 -3.20 -10.98
CA ALA A 59 19.84 -2.95 -9.67
C ALA A 59 20.72 -3.48 -8.53
N VAL A 60 21.33 -4.66 -8.68
CA VAL A 60 22.25 -5.21 -7.67
C VAL A 60 23.54 -4.38 -7.60
N GLU A 61 24.13 -4.03 -8.74
CA GLU A 61 25.35 -3.21 -8.79
C GLU A 61 25.18 -1.85 -8.10
N GLU A 62 24.03 -1.18 -8.35
CA GLU A 62 23.79 0.13 -7.77
C GLU A 62 23.41 0.06 -6.28
N THR A 63 22.51 -0.85 -5.91
CA THR A 63 21.98 -0.92 -4.53
C THR A 63 22.83 -1.76 -3.60
N GLY A 64 23.62 -2.67 -4.13
CA GLY A 64 24.33 -3.70 -3.39
C GLY A 64 23.40 -4.67 -2.65
N MET A 65 22.13 -4.82 -3.10
CA MET A 65 21.09 -5.61 -2.46
C MET A 65 20.57 -6.72 -3.38
N GLY A 66 20.43 -7.92 -2.83
CA GLY A 66 19.77 -9.05 -3.50
C GLY A 66 20.67 -9.81 -4.46
N VAL A 67 20.04 -10.51 -5.40
CA VAL A 67 20.65 -11.43 -6.37
C VAL A 67 20.13 -11.09 -7.76
N ALA A 68 21.01 -10.94 -8.75
CA ALA A 68 20.65 -10.50 -10.10
C ALA A 68 19.61 -11.40 -10.78
N GLU A 69 19.76 -12.72 -10.64
CA GLU A 69 18.82 -13.72 -11.17
C GLU A 69 17.43 -13.61 -10.53
N HIS A 70 17.39 -13.32 -9.25
CA HIS A 70 16.12 -13.12 -8.54
C HIS A 70 15.48 -11.75 -8.87
N LYS A 71 16.28 -10.71 -9.07
CA LYS A 71 15.81 -9.41 -9.58
C LYS A 71 15.24 -9.54 -11.00
N LYS A 72 15.86 -10.39 -11.85
CA LYS A 72 15.30 -10.74 -13.17
C LYS A 72 13.90 -11.32 -13.02
N ILE A 73 13.71 -12.31 -12.14
CA ILE A 73 12.38 -12.93 -11.89
C ILE A 73 11.38 -11.86 -11.42
N LYS A 74 11.76 -10.98 -10.50
CA LYS A 74 10.90 -9.87 -10.06
C LYS A 74 10.54 -8.93 -11.21
N ASN A 75 11.47 -8.62 -12.11
CA ASN A 75 11.23 -7.81 -13.30
C ASN A 75 10.26 -8.51 -14.26
N GLU A 76 10.37 -9.82 -14.43
CA GLU A 76 9.44 -10.63 -15.24
C GLU A 76 8.02 -10.61 -14.66
N VAL A 77 7.88 -10.76 -13.34
CA VAL A 77 6.57 -10.60 -12.66
C VAL A 77 6.04 -9.18 -12.85
N GLY A 78 6.87 -8.17 -12.61
CA GLY A 78 6.49 -6.75 -12.73
C GLY A 78 6.16 -6.30 -14.16
N SER A 79 6.56 -7.05 -15.16
CA SER A 79 6.29 -6.76 -16.60
C SER A 79 5.31 -7.75 -17.22
N ARG A 80 5.73 -8.99 -17.50
CA ARG A 80 4.94 -10.01 -18.20
C ARG A 80 3.68 -10.39 -17.40
N ASP A 81 3.82 -10.79 -16.14
CA ASP A 81 2.71 -11.35 -15.38
C ASP A 81 1.68 -10.26 -15.05
N VAL A 82 2.15 -9.03 -14.76
CA VAL A 82 1.28 -7.87 -14.63
C VAL A 82 0.53 -7.59 -15.92
N TYR A 83 1.21 -7.57 -17.08
CA TYR A 83 0.57 -7.37 -18.38
C TYR A 83 -0.49 -8.44 -18.67
N GLU A 84 -0.17 -9.71 -18.47
CA GLU A 84 -1.12 -10.81 -18.67
C GLU A 84 -2.39 -10.64 -17.83
N SER A 85 -2.25 -10.12 -16.60
CA SER A 85 -3.38 -9.89 -15.69
C SER A 85 -4.29 -8.72 -16.10
N ILE A 86 -3.76 -7.74 -16.83
CA ILE A 86 -4.49 -6.51 -17.19
C ILE A 86 -4.80 -6.38 -18.69
N LYS A 87 -4.21 -7.20 -19.56
CA LYS A 87 -4.35 -7.03 -21.02
C LYS A 87 -5.80 -6.95 -21.51
N ASN A 88 -6.69 -7.76 -20.93
CA ASN A 88 -8.10 -7.83 -21.29
C ASN A 88 -9.00 -6.88 -20.47
N LEU A 89 -8.41 -6.09 -19.55
CA LEU A 89 -9.18 -5.15 -18.75
C LEU A 89 -9.65 -3.97 -19.61
N LYS A 90 -10.96 -3.73 -19.65
CA LYS A 90 -11.53 -2.52 -20.22
C LYS A 90 -11.25 -1.31 -19.30
N THR A 91 -10.63 -0.27 -19.88
CA THR A 91 -10.23 0.95 -19.15
C THR A 91 -10.61 2.24 -19.88
N VAL A 92 -11.30 2.10 -21.04
CA VAL A 92 -11.72 3.22 -21.89
C VAL A 92 -13.20 3.12 -22.18
N GLY A 93 -13.91 4.23 -22.04
CA GLY A 93 -15.36 4.31 -22.34
C GLY A 93 -16.22 3.55 -21.35
N ILE A 94 -17.26 2.90 -21.83
CA ILE A 94 -18.17 2.10 -20.99
C ILE A 94 -17.48 0.80 -20.60
N VAL A 95 -17.35 0.56 -19.29
CA VAL A 95 -16.64 -0.58 -18.70
C VAL A 95 -17.59 -1.55 -17.97
N GLY A 96 -18.79 -1.11 -17.66
CA GLY A 96 -19.83 -1.92 -17.05
C GLY A 96 -21.24 -1.40 -17.37
N GLU A 97 -22.21 -2.30 -17.37
CA GLU A 97 -23.64 -1.97 -17.51
C GLU A 97 -24.46 -2.88 -16.60
N ASP A 98 -25.12 -2.26 -15.61
CA ASP A 98 -26.11 -2.92 -14.77
C ASP A 98 -27.51 -2.62 -15.37
N LYS A 99 -28.01 -3.55 -16.16
CA LYS A 99 -29.32 -3.42 -16.83
C LYS A 99 -30.48 -3.42 -15.84
N ALA A 100 -30.36 -4.14 -14.72
CA ALA A 100 -31.42 -4.24 -13.72
C ALA A 100 -31.61 -2.91 -12.98
N ASN A 101 -30.53 -2.27 -12.60
CA ASN A 101 -30.56 -0.98 -11.92
C ASN A 101 -30.42 0.21 -12.89
N LYS A 102 -30.33 -0.04 -14.20
CA LYS A 102 -30.15 0.98 -15.26
C LYS A 102 -28.98 1.94 -14.97
N VAL A 103 -27.81 1.36 -14.59
CA VAL A 103 -26.56 2.09 -14.32
C VAL A 103 -25.51 1.68 -15.33
N ILE A 104 -24.88 2.67 -15.96
CA ILE A 104 -23.74 2.48 -16.88
C ILE A 104 -22.50 3.04 -16.21
N GLU A 105 -21.44 2.23 -16.16
CA GLU A 105 -20.13 2.61 -15.62
C GLU A 105 -19.17 3.03 -16.73
N ILE A 106 -18.56 4.20 -16.57
CA ILE A 106 -17.65 4.80 -17.53
C ILE A 106 -16.28 5.03 -16.85
N ALA A 107 -15.22 4.47 -17.42
CA ALA A 107 -13.85 4.65 -16.93
C ALA A 107 -13.31 6.01 -17.32
N ALA A 108 -12.67 6.68 -16.36
CA ALA A 108 -11.90 7.90 -16.56
C ALA A 108 -10.55 7.80 -15.83
N PRO A 109 -9.45 8.35 -16.38
CA PRO A 109 -8.17 8.40 -15.69
C PRO A 109 -8.24 9.30 -14.46
N PHE A 110 -7.33 9.07 -13.49
CA PHE A 110 -7.08 10.03 -12.41
C PHE A 110 -6.36 11.28 -12.94
N GLY A 111 -5.37 11.10 -13.81
CA GLY A 111 -4.53 12.16 -14.34
C GLY A 111 -3.04 11.85 -14.21
N THR A 112 -2.30 12.68 -13.48
CA THR A 112 -0.88 12.46 -13.21
C THR A 112 -0.68 11.81 -11.85
N ILE A 113 0.09 10.73 -11.81
CA ILE A 113 0.37 9.93 -10.60
C ILE A 113 1.79 10.21 -10.12
N ALA A 114 1.95 10.43 -8.81
CA ALA A 114 3.27 10.40 -8.16
C ALA A 114 3.59 8.96 -7.75
N GLY A 115 4.61 8.37 -8.36
CA GLY A 115 5.09 7.03 -8.05
C GLY A 115 6.31 7.08 -7.13
N ILE A 116 6.24 6.51 -5.93
CA ILE A 116 7.39 6.42 -5.02
C ILE A 116 7.89 4.98 -5.01
N ILE A 117 9.18 4.78 -5.30
CA ILE A 117 9.78 3.47 -5.54
C ILE A 117 10.83 3.15 -4.47
N PRO A 118 10.82 1.92 -3.88
CA PRO A 118 11.76 1.51 -2.85
C PRO A 118 13.10 1.07 -3.44
N THR A 119 14.14 1.01 -2.61
CA THR A 119 15.49 0.50 -2.97
C THR A 119 15.48 -1.01 -3.24
N THR A 120 14.66 -1.75 -2.51
CA THR A 120 14.68 -3.22 -2.52
C THR A 120 14.18 -3.84 -3.83
N ASN A 121 13.27 -3.14 -4.53
CA ASN A 121 12.62 -3.64 -5.75
C ASN A 121 12.50 -2.51 -6.80
N PRO A 122 13.60 -1.82 -7.18
CA PRO A 122 13.51 -0.56 -7.91
C PRO A 122 12.96 -0.76 -9.34
N THR A 123 13.51 -1.67 -10.10
CA THR A 123 13.18 -1.87 -11.52
C THR A 123 11.84 -2.57 -11.70
N SER A 124 11.55 -3.62 -10.94
CA SER A 124 10.27 -4.34 -11.02
C SER A 124 9.08 -3.47 -10.59
N THR A 125 9.26 -2.63 -9.57
CA THR A 125 8.23 -1.67 -9.13
C THR A 125 8.03 -0.56 -10.17
N ALA A 126 9.10 -0.11 -10.84
CA ALA A 126 9.02 0.84 -11.94
C ALA A 126 8.19 0.30 -13.11
N PHE A 127 8.46 -0.93 -13.55
CA PHE A 127 7.69 -1.61 -14.59
C PHE A 127 6.22 -1.76 -14.21
N PHE A 128 5.97 -2.33 -13.05
CA PHE A 128 4.61 -2.54 -12.55
C PHE A 128 3.79 -1.24 -12.51
N LYS A 129 4.32 -0.19 -11.86
CA LYS A 129 3.60 1.07 -11.72
C LYS A 129 3.36 1.75 -13.06
N THR A 130 4.32 1.67 -13.98
CA THR A 130 4.16 2.22 -15.32
C THR A 130 3.07 1.49 -16.09
N LEU A 131 3.05 0.16 -16.09
CA LEU A 131 2.05 -0.62 -16.82
C LEU A 131 0.62 -0.34 -16.36
N ILE A 132 0.39 -0.32 -15.04
CA ILE A 132 -0.95 -0.05 -14.51
C ILE A 132 -1.38 1.42 -14.71
N ALA A 133 -0.43 2.36 -14.69
CA ALA A 133 -0.71 3.78 -14.98
C ALA A 133 -1.07 3.98 -16.46
N LEU A 134 -0.28 3.45 -17.38
CA LEU A 134 -0.54 3.58 -18.81
C LEU A 134 -1.81 2.84 -19.23
N LYS A 135 -2.10 1.64 -18.70
CA LYS A 135 -3.34 0.91 -18.99
C LYS A 135 -4.60 1.73 -18.66
N THR A 136 -4.49 2.63 -17.72
CA THR A 136 -5.60 3.47 -17.25
C THR A 136 -5.53 4.91 -17.74
N ARG A 137 -4.71 5.17 -18.76
CA ARG A 137 -4.50 6.48 -19.40
C ARG A 137 -4.01 7.57 -18.45
N ASN A 138 -3.30 7.17 -17.38
CA ASN A 138 -2.60 8.10 -16.49
C ASN A 138 -1.16 8.34 -16.97
N ALA A 139 -0.60 9.49 -16.59
CA ALA A 139 0.84 9.71 -16.60
C ALA A 139 1.42 9.40 -15.23
N ILE A 140 2.73 9.13 -15.17
CA ILE A 140 3.41 8.86 -13.91
C ILE A 140 4.73 9.64 -13.82
N VAL A 141 4.93 10.30 -12.68
CA VAL A 141 6.20 10.94 -12.28
C VAL A 141 6.76 10.17 -11.11
N VAL A 142 7.93 9.58 -11.29
CA VAL A 142 8.54 8.70 -10.29
C VAL A 142 9.62 9.42 -9.51
N SER A 143 9.54 9.32 -8.18
CA SER A 143 10.64 9.64 -7.28
C SER A 143 11.29 8.33 -6.83
N PRO A 144 12.50 8.01 -7.32
CA PRO A 144 13.25 6.82 -6.90
C PRO A 144 13.86 7.03 -5.52
N HIS A 145 14.18 5.92 -4.85
CA HIS A 145 15.02 6.00 -3.65
C HIS A 145 16.44 6.49 -4.01
N PRO A 146 17.10 7.34 -3.19
CA PRO A 146 18.44 7.88 -3.52
C PRO A 146 19.50 6.83 -3.86
N TYR A 147 19.42 5.62 -3.32
CA TYR A 147 20.35 4.52 -3.60
C TYR A 147 19.94 3.62 -4.77
N ALA A 148 18.93 4.03 -5.58
CA ALA A 148 18.44 3.26 -6.72
C ALA A 148 17.99 4.19 -7.87
N VAL A 149 18.64 5.33 -8.02
CA VAL A 149 18.24 6.36 -9.02
C VAL A 149 18.52 5.88 -10.44
N LYS A 150 19.74 5.36 -10.68
CA LYS A 150 20.19 5.00 -12.04
C LYS A 150 19.39 3.84 -12.62
N CYS A 151 19.24 2.74 -11.86
CA CYS A 151 18.51 1.56 -12.34
C CYS A 151 17.00 1.84 -12.49
N THR A 152 16.41 2.67 -11.60
CA THR A 152 15.02 3.10 -11.74
C THR A 152 14.82 4.00 -12.95
N GLN A 153 15.71 4.98 -13.15
CA GLN A 153 15.68 5.88 -14.32
C GLN A 153 15.78 5.09 -15.61
N GLU A 154 16.70 4.14 -15.70
CA GLU A 154 16.88 3.31 -16.88
C GLU A 154 15.68 2.42 -17.17
N ALA A 155 15.06 1.82 -16.12
CA ALA A 155 13.84 1.04 -16.25
C ALA A 155 12.68 1.90 -16.81
N LEU A 156 12.54 3.14 -16.33
CA LEU A 156 11.50 4.06 -16.80
C LEU A 156 11.81 4.59 -18.20
N ARG A 157 13.09 4.81 -18.55
CA ARG A 157 13.50 5.18 -19.91
C ARG A 157 13.10 4.10 -20.92
N VAL A 158 13.33 2.83 -20.60
CA VAL A 158 12.90 1.70 -21.44
C VAL A 158 11.38 1.72 -21.64
N CYS A 159 10.61 1.97 -20.59
CA CYS A 159 9.17 2.07 -20.67
C CYS A 159 8.70 3.26 -21.53
N GLU A 160 9.28 4.45 -21.31
CA GLU A 160 8.93 5.67 -22.05
C GLU A 160 9.23 5.52 -23.55
N GLU A 161 10.43 5.02 -23.90
CA GLU A 161 10.80 4.83 -25.31
C GLU A 161 9.90 3.81 -26.01
N ALA A 162 9.55 2.72 -25.34
CA ALA A 162 8.61 1.73 -25.88
C ALA A 162 7.20 2.32 -26.06
N ALA A 163 6.73 3.12 -25.10
CA ALA A 163 5.44 3.79 -25.20
C ALA A 163 5.40 4.78 -26.37
N VAL A 164 6.45 5.61 -26.53
CA VAL A 164 6.56 6.60 -27.61
C VAL A 164 6.64 5.89 -28.97
N THR A 165 7.41 4.82 -29.09
CA THR A 165 7.51 4.01 -30.31
C THR A 165 6.16 3.40 -30.71
N ALA A 166 5.31 3.09 -29.73
CA ALA A 166 3.94 2.62 -29.95
C ALA A 166 2.92 3.75 -30.17
N GLY A 167 3.36 5.01 -30.32
CA GLY A 167 2.54 6.17 -30.64
C GLY A 167 2.04 6.98 -29.45
N ALA A 168 2.48 6.68 -28.23
CA ALA A 168 2.13 7.48 -27.06
C ALA A 168 2.86 8.84 -27.07
N PRO A 169 2.27 9.91 -26.52
CA PRO A 169 2.95 11.18 -26.39
C PRO A 169 4.14 11.07 -25.42
N ARG A 170 5.27 11.67 -25.79
CA ARG A 170 6.44 11.76 -24.90
C ARG A 170 6.11 12.56 -23.66
N GLY A 171 6.61 12.10 -22.51
CA GLY A 171 6.41 12.73 -21.22
C GLY A 171 5.46 11.98 -20.27
N LEU A 172 4.83 10.90 -20.72
CA LEU A 172 3.92 10.11 -19.88
C LEU A 172 4.62 9.44 -18.68
N VAL A 173 5.89 9.05 -18.86
CA VAL A 173 6.67 8.34 -17.84
C VAL A 173 7.89 9.19 -17.51
N GLN A 174 7.91 9.81 -16.35
CA GLN A 174 8.97 10.69 -15.90
C GLN A 174 9.68 10.13 -14.67
N CYS A 175 10.99 10.35 -14.57
CA CYS A 175 11.80 9.99 -13.42
C CYS A 175 12.55 11.21 -12.90
N LEU A 176 12.53 11.45 -11.60
CA LEU A 176 13.39 12.43 -10.97
C LEU A 176 14.80 11.86 -10.85
N THR A 177 15.78 12.59 -11.36
CA THR A 177 17.20 12.19 -11.31
C THR A 177 17.91 12.79 -10.10
N MET A 178 17.45 13.95 -9.63
CA MET A 178 17.90 14.61 -8.41
C MET A 178 16.96 14.25 -7.24
N SER A 179 17.00 12.97 -6.83
CA SER A 179 16.12 12.47 -5.77
C SER A 179 16.54 13.05 -4.40
N SER A 180 15.67 13.88 -3.82
CA SER A 180 15.79 14.38 -2.46
C SER A 180 14.49 14.16 -1.68
N MET A 181 14.58 14.15 -0.35
CA MET A 181 13.40 14.06 0.50
C MET A 181 12.45 15.25 0.27
N GLU A 182 13.01 16.43 0.12
CA GLU A 182 12.26 17.67 -0.15
C GLU A 182 11.52 17.58 -1.49
N ALA A 183 12.21 17.24 -2.58
CA ALA A 183 11.58 17.10 -3.90
C ALA A 183 10.48 16.03 -3.89
N THR A 184 10.68 14.91 -3.17
CA THR A 184 9.67 13.85 -3.02
C THR A 184 8.43 14.35 -2.27
N GLN A 185 8.61 15.09 -1.17
CA GLN A 185 7.50 15.67 -0.42
C GLN A 185 6.73 16.72 -1.25
N GLN A 186 7.45 17.58 -1.99
CA GLN A 186 6.84 18.58 -2.87
C GLN A 186 6.11 17.92 -4.06
N LEU A 187 6.65 16.82 -4.62
CA LEU A 187 5.96 16.02 -5.63
C LEU A 187 4.61 15.53 -5.10
N MET A 188 4.59 14.93 -3.91
CA MET A 188 3.36 14.41 -3.31
C MET A 188 2.30 15.49 -3.04
N LYS A 189 2.73 16.74 -2.81
CA LYS A 189 1.84 17.88 -2.56
C LYS A 189 1.51 18.71 -3.81
N HIS A 190 2.15 18.43 -4.96
CA HIS A 190 2.01 19.25 -6.16
C HIS A 190 0.54 19.30 -6.62
N PRO A 191 -0.01 20.48 -7.00
CA PRO A 191 -1.42 20.61 -7.39
C PRO A 191 -1.82 19.72 -8.56
N ASP A 192 -0.94 19.53 -9.55
CA ASP A 192 -1.19 18.71 -10.72
C ASP A 192 -0.98 17.19 -10.48
N ILE A 193 -0.65 16.77 -9.28
CA ILE A 193 -0.67 15.35 -8.89
C ILE A 193 -2.07 15.00 -8.39
N ASN A 194 -2.65 13.96 -8.99
CA ASN A 194 -4.02 13.51 -8.72
C ASN A 194 -4.08 12.30 -7.80
N LEU A 195 -3.01 11.49 -7.78
CA LEU A 195 -2.91 10.28 -6.96
C LEU A 195 -1.45 10.03 -6.57
N ILE A 196 -1.23 9.52 -5.39
CA ILE A 196 0.07 9.03 -4.93
C ILE A 196 0.03 7.50 -4.88
N LEU A 197 1.03 6.85 -5.49
CA LEU A 197 1.24 5.41 -5.43
C LEU A 197 2.59 5.14 -4.75
N ALA A 198 2.56 5.03 -3.42
CA ALA A 198 3.75 4.93 -2.59
C ALA A 198 4.03 3.50 -2.14
N THR A 199 5.25 3.02 -2.37
CA THR A 199 5.77 1.76 -1.82
C THR A 199 7.07 2.05 -1.11
N GLY A 200 7.12 1.79 0.21
CA GLY A 200 8.32 2.10 0.99
C GLY A 200 8.12 2.01 2.49
N GLY A 201 9.06 2.54 3.26
CA GLY A 201 8.99 2.51 4.72
C GLY A 201 7.83 3.32 5.32
N GLY A 202 7.43 2.97 6.55
CA GLY A 202 6.25 3.56 7.21
C GLY A 202 6.23 5.09 7.28
N ALA A 203 7.39 5.75 7.44
CA ALA A 203 7.47 7.21 7.45
C ALA A 203 7.06 7.83 6.10
N LEU A 204 7.47 7.20 4.99
CA LEU A 204 7.12 7.63 3.63
C LEU A 204 5.62 7.43 3.35
N VAL A 205 5.08 6.30 3.77
CA VAL A 205 3.65 5.99 3.65
C VAL A 205 2.81 6.99 4.46
N LYS A 206 3.24 7.29 5.69
CA LYS A 206 2.60 8.34 6.50
C LYS A 206 2.65 9.71 5.81
N ALA A 207 3.78 10.08 5.20
CA ALA A 207 3.90 11.33 4.44
C ALA A 207 2.95 11.38 3.25
N ALA A 208 2.79 10.25 2.52
CA ALA A 208 1.84 10.14 1.40
C ALA A 208 0.40 10.38 1.85
N TYR A 209 -0.06 9.72 2.90
CA TYR A 209 -1.42 9.92 3.44
C TYR A 209 -1.63 11.31 4.06
N SER A 210 -0.56 11.93 4.58
CA SER A 210 -0.62 13.28 5.17
C SER A 210 -0.49 14.40 4.14
N SER A 211 -0.32 14.09 2.85
CA SER A 211 -0.12 15.09 1.79
C SER A 211 -1.38 15.86 1.40
N GLY A 212 -2.56 15.39 1.81
CA GLY A 212 -3.86 15.93 1.39
C GLY A 212 -4.30 15.47 0.01
N LYS A 213 -3.58 14.50 -0.61
CA LYS A 213 -3.93 13.87 -1.89
C LYS A 213 -4.43 12.45 -1.68
N PRO A 214 -5.29 11.92 -2.57
CA PRO A 214 -5.58 10.49 -2.62
C PRO A 214 -4.28 9.69 -2.72
N ALA A 215 -4.15 8.62 -1.93
CA ALA A 215 -2.94 7.82 -1.90
C ALA A 215 -3.23 6.33 -1.72
N TYR A 216 -2.49 5.50 -2.44
CA TYR A 216 -2.27 4.09 -2.13
C TYR A 216 -0.85 3.97 -1.58
N GLY A 217 -0.74 3.85 -0.27
CA GLY A 217 0.53 3.69 0.44
C GLY A 217 0.62 2.30 1.04
N VAL A 218 1.75 1.63 0.84
CA VAL A 218 2.00 0.31 1.38
C VAL A 218 3.31 0.32 2.17
N GLY A 219 3.21 -0.08 3.43
CA GLY A 219 4.29 -0.08 4.39
C GLY A 219 5.01 -1.44 4.50
N PRO A 220 5.80 -1.60 5.58
CA PRO A 220 6.52 -2.82 5.89
C PRO A 220 5.58 -3.99 6.20
N GLY A 221 6.12 -5.22 6.11
CA GLY A 221 5.43 -6.43 6.49
C GLY A 221 6.32 -7.30 7.36
N ASN A 222 5.97 -7.52 8.61
CA ASN A 222 6.69 -8.43 9.52
C ASN A 222 6.01 -9.82 9.52
N VAL A 223 6.06 -10.51 8.39
CA VAL A 223 5.28 -11.71 8.08
C VAL A 223 5.68 -12.89 8.98
N PRO A 224 4.80 -13.41 9.85
CA PRO A 224 5.01 -14.69 10.50
C PRO A 224 4.63 -15.85 9.56
N VAL A 225 5.31 -17.01 9.71
CA VAL A 225 4.87 -18.26 9.13
C VAL A 225 4.59 -19.27 10.23
N TYR A 226 3.38 -19.81 10.25
CA TYR A 226 3.00 -20.89 11.16
C TYR A 226 3.13 -22.26 10.46
N ILE A 227 3.88 -23.18 11.08
CA ILE A 227 4.00 -24.58 10.67
C ILE A 227 3.18 -25.40 11.64
N GLU A 228 2.01 -25.79 11.18
CA GLU A 228 1.05 -26.60 11.95
C GLU A 228 1.46 -28.08 11.90
N ARG A 229 1.06 -28.84 12.91
CA ARG A 229 1.49 -30.25 13.12
C ARG A 229 1.17 -31.20 11.96
N THR A 230 0.17 -30.90 11.14
CA THR A 230 -0.21 -31.72 9.98
C THR A 230 0.56 -31.35 8.71
N ALA A 231 1.35 -30.29 8.74
CA ALA A 231 2.09 -29.81 7.58
C ALA A 231 3.03 -30.88 7.01
N LYS A 232 3.17 -30.92 5.68
CA LYS A 232 4.22 -31.67 5.00
C LYS A 232 5.57 -30.98 5.22
N ILE A 233 6.24 -31.32 6.34
CA ILE A 233 7.39 -30.59 6.88
C ILE A 233 8.49 -30.34 5.84
N GLU A 234 8.92 -31.37 5.09
CA GLU A 234 9.98 -31.23 4.08
C GLU A 234 9.60 -30.19 3.02
N LYS A 235 8.35 -30.23 2.52
CA LYS A 235 7.87 -29.28 1.51
C LYS A 235 7.65 -27.88 2.10
N ALA A 236 7.13 -27.80 3.31
CA ALA A 236 6.95 -26.53 4.04
C ALA A 236 8.30 -25.82 4.21
N ILE A 237 9.33 -26.53 4.68
CA ILE A 237 10.65 -25.96 4.89
C ILE A 237 11.34 -25.61 3.56
N GLU A 238 11.20 -26.44 2.52
CA GLU A 238 11.68 -26.08 1.18
C GLU A 238 11.08 -24.74 0.72
N ASN A 239 9.76 -24.56 0.84
CA ASN A 239 9.07 -23.32 0.47
C ASN A 239 9.58 -22.13 1.31
N ILE A 240 9.66 -22.29 2.64
CA ILE A 240 10.08 -21.24 3.56
C ILE A 240 11.54 -20.81 3.28
N VAL A 241 12.45 -21.76 3.12
CA VAL A 241 13.86 -21.45 2.83
C VAL A 241 14.02 -20.83 1.46
N ASN A 242 13.32 -21.34 0.44
CA ASN A 242 13.31 -20.75 -0.90
C ASN A 242 12.74 -19.32 -0.86
N SER A 243 11.63 -19.10 -0.14
CA SER A 243 11.02 -17.79 0.02
C SER A 243 11.96 -16.79 0.70
N LYS A 244 12.62 -17.20 1.79
CA LYS A 244 13.53 -16.35 2.56
C LYS A 244 14.83 -16.04 1.85
N SER A 245 15.40 -17.01 1.15
CA SER A 245 16.64 -16.83 0.38
C SER A 245 16.41 -16.13 -0.97
N PHE A 246 15.15 -16.06 -1.44
CA PHE A 246 14.81 -15.34 -2.66
C PHE A 246 15.15 -13.85 -2.51
N ASP A 247 16.06 -13.39 -3.35
CA ASP A 247 16.58 -12.01 -3.37
C ASP A 247 17.04 -11.54 -1.97
N TYR A 248 17.60 -12.45 -1.19
CA TYR A 248 18.03 -12.25 0.19
C TYR A 248 16.93 -11.64 1.09
N GLY A 249 15.67 -12.05 0.87
CA GLY A 249 14.55 -11.65 1.72
C GLY A 249 14.07 -10.21 1.56
N THR A 250 14.31 -9.57 0.43
CA THR A 250 13.97 -8.15 0.21
C THR A 250 12.52 -7.89 -0.23
N ILE A 251 11.66 -8.91 -0.38
CA ILE A 251 10.22 -8.71 -0.59
C ILE A 251 9.55 -8.50 0.77
N CYS A 252 8.70 -7.48 0.91
CA CYS A 252 7.97 -7.18 2.14
C CYS A 252 7.03 -8.31 2.61
N ALA A 253 6.62 -9.20 1.70
CA ALA A 253 5.83 -10.39 2.02
C ALA A 253 6.68 -11.62 2.38
N THR A 254 8.02 -11.48 2.41
CA THR A 254 8.92 -12.57 2.84
C THR A 254 8.74 -12.83 4.33
N GLU A 255 8.66 -14.09 4.71
CA GLU A 255 8.54 -14.52 6.09
C GLU A 255 9.71 -14.01 6.94
N GLN A 256 9.44 -13.46 8.11
CA GLN A 256 10.43 -12.91 9.05
C GLN A 256 10.64 -13.77 10.27
N SER A 257 9.60 -14.52 10.66
CA SER A 257 9.60 -15.37 11.85
C SER A 257 8.91 -16.69 11.56
N ILE A 258 9.48 -17.78 12.07
CA ILE A 258 8.89 -19.13 12.04
C ILE A 258 8.22 -19.36 13.39
N VAL A 259 6.94 -19.66 13.40
CA VAL A 259 6.20 -20.17 14.54
C VAL A 259 5.90 -21.62 14.25
N VAL A 260 6.35 -22.55 15.10
CA VAL A 260 6.22 -23.99 14.87
C VAL A 260 5.46 -24.66 15.99
N ASP A 261 4.52 -25.56 15.66
CA ASP A 261 3.87 -26.43 16.64
C ASP A 261 4.92 -27.32 17.33
N ARG A 262 4.88 -27.37 18.67
CA ARG A 262 5.85 -28.14 19.48
C ARG A 262 6.01 -29.60 19.04
N ASN A 263 4.92 -30.20 18.55
CA ASN A 263 4.94 -31.63 18.18
C ASN A 263 5.80 -31.93 16.95
N VAL A 264 6.09 -30.91 16.14
CA VAL A 264 6.92 -31.06 14.92
C VAL A 264 8.20 -30.21 14.96
N ALA A 265 8.48 -29.50 16.06
CA ALA A 265 9.61 -28.58 16.17
C ALA A 265 10.98 -29.24 15.88
N GLU A 266 11.22 -30.47 16.37
CA GLU A 266 12.45 -31.20 16.09
C GLU A 266 12.56 -31.60 14.60
N LEU A 267 11.44 -32.02 13.98
CA LEU A 267 11.39 -32.35 12.55
C LEU A 267 11.69 -31.10 11.70
N VAL A 268 11.07 -29.97 12.06
CA VAL A 268 11.30 -28.67 11.42
C VAL A 268 12.77 -28.27 11.54
N THR A 269 13.36 -28.40 12.73
CA THR A 269 14.78 -28.07 12.98
C THR A 269 15.71 -28.90 12.12
N ARG A 270 15.46 -30.20 11.99
CA ARG A 270 16.25 -31.10 11.12
C ARG A 270 16.09 -30.74 9.64
N ALA A 271 14.85 -30.47 9.20
CA ALA A 271 14.57 -30.09 7.83
C ALA A 271 15.19 -28.73 7.48
N LEU A 272 15.17 -27.76 8.38
CA LEU A 272 15.85 -26.46 8.23
C LEU A 272 17.35 -26.65 7.98
N LYS A 273 18.06 -27.44 8.82
CA LYS A 273 19.49 -27.71 8.65
C LYS A 273 19.76 -28.39 7.31
N LYS A 274 18.97 -29.37 6.92
CA LYS A 274 19.07 -30.07 5.62
C LYS A 274 18.93 -29.13 4.41
N ASN A 275 18.12 -28.04 4.56
CA ASN A 275 17.90 -27.05 3.51
C ASN A 275 18.84 -25.83 3.58
N GLY A 276 19.94 -25.90 4.32
CA GLY A 276 20.97 -24.87 4.39
C GLY A 276 20.71 -23.78 5.44
N ALA A 277 19.93 -24.08 6.47
CA ALA A 277 19.78 -23.17 7.62
C ALA A 277 20.90 -23.38 8.62
N TYR A 278 21.53 -22.29 9.04
CA TYR A 278 22.42 -22.24 10.20
C TYR A 278 21.67 -21.77 11.42
N ILE A 279 21.61 -22.61 12.45
CA ILE A 279 20.96 -22.27 13.72
C ILE A 279 22.03 -21.78 14.69
N LEU A 280 21.92 -20.53 15.11
CA LEU A 280 22.87 -19.87 15.99
C LEU A 280 22.90 -20.53 17.38
N SER A 281 24.09 -20.61 17.98
CA SER A 281 24.23 -20.83 19.42
C SER A 281 23.74 -19.59 20.20
N ASP A 282 23.59 -19.72 21.53
CA ASP A 282 23.16 -18.59 22.37
C ASP A 282 24.19 -17.43 22.33
N GLU A 283 25.47 -17.75 22.28
CA GLU A 283 26.56 -16.77 22.20
C GLU A 283 26.55 -16.06 20.83
N GLU A 284 26.45 -16.81 19.75
CA GLU A 284 26.36 -16.27 18.38
C GLU A 284 25.11 -15.41 18.21
N LYS A 285 23.98 -15.84 18.80
CA LYS A 285 22.74 -15.07 18.79
C LYS A 285 22.90 -13.70 19.43
N GLN A 286 23.52 -13.64 20.62
CA GLN A 286 23.77 -12.36 21.31
C GLN A 286 24.62 -11.40 20.49
N VAL A 287 25.61 -11.90 19.75
CA VAL A 287 26.40 -11.06 18.84
C VAL A 287 25.58 -10.62 17.63
N MET A 288 24.83 -11.54 17.05
CA MET A 288 23.97 -11.26 15.90
C MET A 288 22.87 -10.23 16.23
N GLU A 289 22.32 -10.25 17.42
CA GLU A 289 21.34 -9.25 17.90
C GLU A 289 21.86 -7.81 17.78
N LYS A 290 23.16 -7.60 18.15
CA LYS A 290 23.81 -6.29 18.03
C LYS A 290 24.02 -5.87 16.56
N VAL A 291 24.20 -6.85 15.67
CA VAL A 291 24.30 -6.60 14.22
C VAL A 291 22.93 -6.28 13.62
N ILE A 292 21.89 -7.02 14.01
CA ILE A 292 20.50 -6.80 13.51
C ILE A 292 19.98 -5.43 13.95
N SER A 293 20.16 -5.08 15.23
CA SER A 293 19.59 -3.86 15.81
C SER A 293 20.61 -3.14 16.72
N PRO A 294 21.60 -2.44 16.14
CA PRO A 294 22.56 -1.67 16.91
C PRO A 294 21.94 -0.52 17.69
N VAL A 295 20.77 -0.07 17.27
CA VAL A 295 19.91 0.88 17.99
C VAL A 295 18.60 0.16 18.31
N PRO A 296 18.23 0.01 19.57
CA PRO A 296 17.03 -0.73 19.97
C PRO A 296 15.78 -0.35 19.15
N GLY A 297 15.09 -1.35 18.61
CA GLY A 297 13.89 -1.19 17.79
C GLY A 297 14.12 -0.67 16.36
N LYS A 298 15.39 -0.53 15.91
CA LYS A 298 15.72 -0.12 14.53
C LYS A 298 16.63 -1.16 13.88
N VAL A 299 16.18 -1.68 12.76
CA VAL A 299 17.00 -2.63 11.97
C VAL A 299 18.16 -1.91 11.30
N ASN A 300 19.31 -2.57 11.31
CA ASN A 300 20.53 -2.10 10.67
C ASN A 300 20.38 -2.11 9.13
N PRO A 301 20.45 -0.97 8.44
CA PRO A 301 20.34 -0.95 6.98
C PRO A 301 21.44 -1.76 6.26
N LYS A 302 22.58 -1.99 6.92
CA LYS A 302 23.71 -2.72 6.33
C LYS A 302 23.46 -4.21 6.12
N ILE A 303 22.42 -4.80 6.76
CA ILE A 303 22.07 -6.22 6.56
C ILE A 303 20.99 -6.42 5.51
N VAL A 304 20.27 -5.37 5.11
CA VAL A 304 19.13 -5.45 4.18
C VAL A 304 19.60 -5.95 2.82
N GLY A 305 19.03 -7.06 2.35
CA GLY A 305 19.36 -7.65 1.05
C GLY A 305 20.78 -8.19 0.92
N LYS A 306 21.47 -8.46 2.02
CA LYS A 306 22.82 -9.04 2.04
C LYS A 306 22.79 -10.56 2.16
N SER A 307 23.83 -11.22 1.65
CA SER A 307 23.97 -12.67 1.80
C SER A 307 24.15 -13.08 3.27
N PRO A 308 23.84 -14.33 3.64
CA PRO A 308 24.12 -14.83 4.99
C PRO A 308 25.58 -14.65 5.41
N GLN A 309 26.52 -14.91 4.49
CA GLN A 309 27.96 -14.76 4.73
C GLN A 309 28.33 -13.31 5.06
N ALA A 310 27.88 -12.35 4.23
CA ALA A 310 28.17 -10.93 4.48
C ALA A 310 27.59 -10.43 5.82
N ILE A 311 26.45 -10.99 6.26
CA ILE A 311 25.87 -10.64 7.56
C ILE A 311 26.65 -11.29 8.70
N ALA A 312 27.07 -12.54 8.54
CA ALA A 312 27.88 -13.26 9.52
C ALA A 312 29.25 -12.63 9.70
N ASP A 313 29.88 -12.13 8.62
CA ASP A 313 31.14 -11.38 8.68
C ASP A 313 31.01 -10.12 9.56
N LEU A 314 29.87 -9.41 9.48
CA LEU A 314 29.61 -8.26 10.36
C LEU A 314 29.49 -8.65 11.84
N ALA A 315 29.10 -9.90 12.10
CA ALA A 315 28.99 -10.45 13.47
C ALA A 315 30.26 -11.18 13.93
N GLY A 316 31.24 -11.38 13.05
CA GLY A 316 32.44 -12.20 13.34
C GLY A 316 32.09 -13.69 13.51
N ILE A 317 31.02 -14.18 12.86
CA ILE A 317 30.58 -15.57 12.92
C ILE A 317 30.99 -16.27 11.62
N SER A 318 31.55 -17.48 11.73
CA SER A 318 31.89 -18.33 10.59
C SER A 318 30.70 -19.21 10.22
N LEU A 319 30.22 -19.08 8.98
CA LEU A 319 29.17 -19.93 8.45
C LEU A 319 29.69 -20.96 7.43
N PRO A 320 29.10 -22.15 7.33
CA PRO A 320 29.29 -23.03 6.18
C PRO A 320 28.99 -22.29 4.87
N ILE A 321 29.73 -22.60 3.80
CA ILE A 321 29.63 -21.89 2.51
C ILE A 321 28.27 -22.01 1.84
N ASP A 322 27.58 -23.10 2.09
CA ASP A 322 26.25 -23.42 1.56
C ASP A 322 25.09 -22.88 2.42
N THR A 323 25.39 -22.08 3.44
CA THR A 323 24.36 -21.46 4.29
C THR A 323 23.48 -20.53 3.49
N ARG A 324 22.17 -20.80 3.49
CA ARG A 324 21.15 -20.04 2.78
C ARG A 324 20.41 -19.05 3.68
N ILE A 325 20.20 -19.43 4.95
CA ILE A 325 19.50 -18.62 5.95
C ILE A 325 20.13 -18.81 7.33
N ILE A 326 19.99 -17.81 8.18
CA ILE A 326 20.40 -17.80 9.58
C ILE A 326 19.16 -17.85 10.46
N VAL A 327 19.16 -18.64 11.52
CA VAL A 327 18.01 -18.82 12.42
C VAL A 327 18.44 -18.58 13.87
N GLY A 328 17.78 -17.64 14.56
CA GLY A 328 17.88 -17.46 16.01
C GLY A 328 16.65 -18.01 16.71
N LEU A 329 16.84 -18.82 17.74
CA LEU A 329 15.74 -19.32 18.58
C LEU A 329 15.26 -18.23 19.53
N GLU A 330 13.95 -17.99 19.61
CA GLU A 330 13.36 -16.95 20.42
C GLU A 330 12.20 -17.45 21.27
N THR A 331 12.01 -16.80 22.40
CA THR A 331 10.89 -17.07 23.31
C THR A 331 10.01 -15.85 23.56
N LYS A 332 10.50 -14.66 23.21
CA LYS A 332 9.80 -13.39 23.43
C LYS A 332 9.66 -12.63 22.10
N VAL A 333 8.57 -11.90 21.98
CA VAL A 333 8.33 -10.96 20.87
C VAL A 333 8.35 -9.54 21.45
N GLY A 334 9.08 -8.63 20.82
CA GLY A 334 9.13 -7.24 21.27
C GLY A 334 10.07 -6.38 20.42
N LYS A 335 9.98 -5.07 20.58
CA LYS A 335 10.86 -4.10 19.89
C LYS A 335 12.30 -4.21 20.35
N GLU A 336 12.52 -4.65 21.58
CA GLU A 336 13.81 -4.90 22.21
C GLU A 336 14.40 -6.27 21.84
N VAL A 337 13.66 -7.11 21.13
CA VAL A 337 14.10 -8.42 20.62
C VAL A 337 14.43 -8.30 19.14
N PRO A 338 15.70 -8.11 18.74
CA PRO A 338 16.11 -7.81 17.37
C PRO A 338 15.61 -8.81 16.33
N PHE A 339 15.56 -10.10 16.69
CA PHE A 339 15.05 -11.14 15.79
C PHE A 339 13.55 -11.04 15.51
N SER A 340 12.75 -10.36 16.36
CA SER A 340 11.32 -10.14 16.12
C SER A 340 11.03 -9.10 15.04
N LEU A 341 12.00 -8.24 14.70
CA LEU A 341 11.81 -7.12 13.78
C LEU A 341 11.77 -7.59 12.31
N GLU A 342 11.17 -6.78 11.42
CA GLU A 342 11.27 -6.99 9.97
C GLU A 342 12.70 -6.69 9.50
N LYS A 343 13.44 -7.72 9.09
CA LYS A 343 14.87 -7.61 8.78
C LYS A 343 15.19 -7.41 7.29
N LEU A 344 14.30 -7.82 6.40
CA LEU A 344 14.50 -7.84 4.94
C LEU A 344 15.88 -8.43 4.55
N SER A 345 16.23 -9.52 5.19
CA SER A 345 17.50 -10.23 5.08
C SER A 345 17.28 -11.72 5.35
N PRO A 346 18.21 -12.63 4.98
CA PRO A 346 18.05 -14.08 5.16
C PRO A 346 18.20 -14.51 6.63
N ILE A 347 17.54 -13.82 7.55
CA ILE A 347 17.56 -14.10 9.00
C ILE A 347 16.13 -14.38 9.48
N PHE A 348 15.94 -15.48 10.22
CA PHE A 348 14.70 -15.83 10.91
C PHE A 348 14.82 -15.72 12.43
N ALA A 349 13.70 -15.33 13.07
CA ALA A 349 13.39 -15.79 14.41
C ALA A 349 12.65 -17.12 14.33
N MET A 350 12.83 -18.04 15.28
CA MET A 350 12.03 -19.26 15.39
C MET A 350 11.46 -19.37 16.80
N TYR A 351 10.13 -19.53 16.88
CA TYR A 351 9.35 -19.67 18.10
C TYR A 351 8.66 -21.03 18.13
N VAL A 352 8.61 -21.66 19.30
CA VAL A 352 7.89 -22.92 19.50
C VAL A 352 6.56 -22.64 20.20
N ALA A 353 5.45 -22.89 19.52
CA ALA A 353 4.12 -22.74 20.07
C ALA A 353 3.67 -24.01 20.81
N THR A 354 3.04 -23.85 21.95
CA THR A 354 2.52 -24.96 22.76
C THR A 354 1.29 -25.61 22.14
N ASP A 355 0.48 -24.81 21.48
CA ASP A 355 -0.77 -25.17 20.81
C ASP A 355 -1.16 -24.09 19.80
N ILE A 356 -2.29 -24.26 19.13
CA ILE A 356 -2.77 -23.35 18.08
C ILE A 356 -3.07 -21.93 18.60
N ASN A 357 -3.59 -21.80 19.84
CA ASN A 357 -3.91 -20.50 20.42
C ASN A 357 -2.63 -19.72 20.71
N HIS A 358 -1.62 -20.37 21.30
CA HIS A 358 -0.31 -19.75 21.49
C HIS A 358 0.37 -19.40 20.15
N ALA A 359 0.17 -20.22 19.12
CA ALA A 359 0.67 -19.88 17.76
C ALA A 359 0.01 -18.61 17.22
N LYS A 360 -1.30 -18.44 17.40
CA LYS A 360 -2.03 -17.23 17.03
C LYS A 360 -1.55 -16.00 17.81
N GLU A 361 -1.36 -16.12 19.12
CA GLU A 361 -0.83 -15.05 19.97
C GLU A 361 0.56 -14.59 19.52
N LEU A 362 1.46 -15.54 19.22
CA LEU A 362 2.79 -15.24 18.70
C LEU A 362 2.72 -14.55 17.33
N CYS A 363 1.90 -15.07 16.40
CA CYS A 363 1.70 -14.45 15.09
C CYS A 363 1.14 -13.04 15.22
N LEU A 364 0.13 -12.82 16.07
CA LEU A 364 -0.46 -11.51 16.30
C LEU A 364 0.57 -10.52 16.86
N SER A 365 1.32 -10.94 17.90
CA SER A 365 2.36 -10.11 18.50
C SER A 365 3.45 -9.70 17.49
N LEU A 366 3.84 -10.61 16.59
CA LEU A 366 4.79 -10.32 15.51
C LEU A 366 4.22 -9.33 14.48
N LEU A 367 2.92 -9.46 14.14
CA LEU A 367 2.23 -8.54 13.23
C LEU A 367 2.12 -7.13 13.85
N GLU A 368 1.85 -7.02 15.13
CA GLU A 368 1.74 -5.74 15.85
C GLU A 368 3.05 -4.94 15.85
N LEU A 369 4.21 -5.59 15.70
CA LEU A 369 5.50 -4.91 15.61
C LEU A 369 5.71 -4.12 14.30
N GLY A 370 4.96 -4.45 13.23
CA GLY A 370 5.10 -3.72 11.97
C GLY A 370 4.44 -4.35 10.74
N GLY A 371 3.72 -5.47 10.91
CA GLY A 371 3.12 -6.24 9.82
C GLY A 371 1.60 -6.23 9.74
N MET A 372 0.92 -5.41 10.56
CA MET A 372 -0.54 -5.37 10.59
C MET A 372 -1.14 -5.13 9.21
N GLY A 373 -2.10 -5.95 8.86
CA GLY A 373 -2.79 -5.91 7.57
C GLY A 373 -1.99 -6.46 6.39
N HIS A 374 -0.69 -6.79 6.52
CA HIS A 374 0.12 -7.18 5.38
C HIS A 374 -0.15 -8.64 4.96
N SER A 375 0.55 -9.60 5.49
CA SER A 375 0.48 -11.01 5.10
C SER A 375 0.84 -11.94 6.26
N LEU A 376 0.35 -13.18 6.18
CA LEU A 376 0.73 -14.31 7.03
C LEU A 376 0.93 -15.54 6.14
N SER A 377 1.90 -16.38 6.45
CA SER A 377 2.11 -17.67 5.79
C SER A 377 1.69 -18.80 6.73
N LEU A 378 1.13 -19.86 6.16
CA LEU A 378 0.64 -21.01 6.92
C LEU A 378 0.95 -22.30 6.16
N HIS A 379 1.54 -23.25 6.85
CA HIS A 379 1.70 -24.61 6.33
C HIS A 379 0.89 -25.59 7.17
N THR A 380 -0.11 -26.22 6.55
CA THR A 380 -1.05 -27.17 7.16
C THR A 380 -1.69 -28.03 6.09
N GLU A 381 -2.10 -29.24 6.43
CA GLU A 381 -2.98 -30.07 5.59
C GLU A 381 -4.44 -30.02 6.06
N THR A 382 -4.74 -29.22 7.09
CA THR A 382 -6.07 -29.09 7.69
C THR A 382 -6.73 -27.78 7.23
N ASP A 383 -7.76 -27.88 6.39
CA ASP A 383 -8.45 -26.71 5.83
C ASP A 383 -9.16 -25.89 6.91
N GLU A 384 -9.66 -26.55 7.97
CA GLU A 384 -10.28 -25.89 9.12
C GLU A 384 -9.31 -24.95 9.83
N VAL A 385 -8.05 -25.38 10.03
CA VAL A 385 -7.01 -24.52 10.62
C VAL A 385 -6.70 -23.35 9.72
N ALA A 386 -6.62 -23.56 8.40
CA ALA A 386 -6.37 -22.49 7.45
C ALA A 386 -7.51 -21.44 7.48
N ARG A 387 -8.76 -21.87 7.56
CA ARG A 387 -9.93 -20.98 7.66
C ARG A 387 -9.98 -20.25 9.00
N GLU A 388 -9.69 -20.93 10.10
CA GLU A 388 -9.63 -20.33 11.42
C GLU A 388 -8.60 -19.19 11.49
N PHE A 389 -7.38 -19.42 11.00
CA PHE A 389 -6.37 -18.36 10.87
C PHE A 389 -6.84 -17.23 9.95
N ALA A 390 -7.50 -17.56 8.83
CA ALA A 390 -7.99 -16.57 7.88
C ALA A 390 -9.05 -15.64 8.49
N ILE A 391 -9.87 -16.13 9.39
CA ILE A 391 -10.93 -15.36 10.05
C ILE A 391 -10.34 -14.48 11.16
N GLU A 392 -9.38 -14.98 11.92
CA GLU A 392 -8.92 -14.33 13.14
C GLU A 392 -7.72 -13.41 12.95
N MET A 393 -6.83 -13.69 11.98
CA MET A 393 -5.61 -12.90 11.81
C MET A 393 -5.86 -11.58 11.06
N PRO A 394 -5.41 -10.44 11.62
CA PRO A 394 -5.62 -9.11 11.04
C PRO A 394 -4.65 -8.84 9.87
N VAL A 395 -4.73 -9.64 8.83
CA VAL A 395 -3.92 -9.52 7.61
C VAL A 395 -4.81 -9.58 6.36
N SER A 396 -4.33 -8.99 5.28
CA SER A 396 -5.07 -8.97 4.00
C SER A 396 -4.82 -10.22 3.14
N ARG A 397 -3.75 -10.97 3.43
CA ARG A 397 -3.35 -12.16 2.67
C ARG A 397 -2.84 -13.26 3.58
N ILE A 398 -3.37 -14.45 3.41
CA ILE A 398 -2.87 -15.67 4.03
C ILE A 398 -2.41 -16.61 2.93
N LEU A 399 -1.12 -16.96 2.95
CA LEU A 399 -0.47 -17.79 1.95
C LEU A 399 -0.37 -19.21 2.51
N VAL A 400 -1.14 -20.14 1.93
CA VAL A 400 -1.21 -21.51 2.43
C VAL A 400 -0.34 -22.42 1.56
N ASN A 401 0.58 -23.17 2.18
CA ASN A 401 1.43 -24.20 1.56
C ASN A 401 2.25 -23.70 0.34
N THR A 402 2.66 -22.45 0.35
CA THR A 402 3.45 -21.84 -0.73
C THR A 402 4.51 -20.88 -0.17
N MET A 403 5.45 -20.45 -1.02
CA MET A 403 6.40 -19.38 -0.72
C MET A 403 5.65 -18.06 -0.50
N SER A 404 5.75 -17.43 0.67
CA SER A 404 5.03 -16.17 0.92
C SER A 404 5.54 -15.04 0.03
N SER A 405 6.86 -14.91 -0.15
CA SER A 405 7.48 -13.84 -0.94
C SER A 405 6.92 -13.76 -2.36
N VAL A 406 6.86 -14.87 -3.06
CA VAL A 406 6.40 -14.95 -4.46
C VAL A 406 4.88 -15.14 -4.54
N GLY A 407 4.30 -15.86 -3.59
CA GLY A 407 2.85 -16.10 -3.54
C GLY A 407 2.03 -14.84 -3.31
N ALA A 408 2.48 -13.96 -2.41
CA ALA A 408 1.78 -12.70 -2.11
C ALA A 408 1.73 -11.74 -3.31
N VAL A 409 2.77 -11.75 -4.14
CA VAL A 409 2.81 -10.91 -5.37
C VAL A 409 2.13 -11.58 -6.57
N GLY A 410 1.48 -12.73 -6.38
CA GLY A 410 0.72 -13.43 -7.42
C GLY A 410 1.53 -14.41 -8.27
N GLY A 411 2.79 -14.71 -7.91
CA GLY A 411 3.65 -15.58 -8.71
C GLY A 411 3.39 -17.08 -8.53
N THR A 412 2.84 -17.52 -7.37
CA THR A 412 2.52 -18.93 -7.08
C THR A 412 1.08 -19.14 -6.64
N THR A 413 0.26 -18.10 -6.63
CA THR A 413 -1.13 -18.12 -6.20
C THR A 413 -2.04 -17.48 -7.24
N GLY A 414 -3.37 -17.59 -7.05
CA GLY A 414 -4.37 -16.87 -7.84
C GLY A 414 -4.55 -15.40 -7.49
N LEU A 415 -3.73 -14.82 -6.62
CA LEU A 415 -3.75 -13.39 -6.32
C LEU A 415 -3.30 -12.58 -7.54
N MET A 416 -3.84 -11.38 -7.69
CA MET A 416 -3.45 -10.51 -8.81
C MET A 416 -1.97 -10.11 -8.71
N PRO A 417 -1.20 -10.24 -9.81
CA PRO A 417 0.20 -9.81 -9.85
C PRO A 417 0.35 -8.33 -9.49
N SER A 418 1.16 -8.04 -8.47
CA SER A 418 1.35 -6.68 -7.97
C SER A 418 2.65 -6.53 -7.18
N MET A 419 3.29 -5.36 -7.33
CA MET A 419 4.42 -4.94 -6.49
C MET A 419 4.01 -3.91 -5.43
N THR A 420 2.68 -3.76 -5.19
CA THR A 420 2.10 -2.87 -4.17
C THR A 420 0.97 -3.61 -3.46
N LEU A 421 1.24 -4.09 -2.25
CA LEU A 421 0.37 -5.00 -1.51
C LEU A 421 -0.37 -4.23 -0.41
N GLY A 422 -1.63 -3.86 -0.64
CA GLY A 422 -2.43 -3.10 0.31
C GLY A 422 -2.62 -3.84 1.64
N CYS A 423 -2.57 -3.11 2.75
CA CYS A 423 -2.67 -3.67 4.10
C CYS A 423 -4.03 -3.39 4.76
N GLY A 424 -4.97 -2.79 4.04
CA GLY A 424 -6.28 -2.43 4.57
C GLY A 424 -6.20 -1.50 5.77
N THR A 425 -7.31 -1.32 6.46
CA THR A 425 -7.39 -0.47 7.64
C THR A 425 -6.54 -0.98 8.81
N PHE A 426 -6.31 -2.29 8.92
CA PHE A 426 -5.39 -2.87 9.91
C PHE A 426 -3.97 -2.30 9.78
N GLY A 427 -3.50 -2.08 8.55
CA GLY A 427 -2.19 -1.47 8.26
C GLY A 427 -2.25 0.03 7.98
N GLY A 428 -3.39 0.70 8.27
CA GLY A 428 -3.59 2.13 8.00
C GLY A 428 -3.62 2.48 6.50
N ASN A 429 -4.05 1.53 5.65
CA ASN A 429 -4.13 1.72 4.20
C ASN A 429 -5.59 1.79 3.72
N ILE A 430 -5.80 2.44 2.56
CA ILE A 430 -7.13 2.59 1.95
C ILE A 430 -7.64 1.29 1.30
N THR A 431 -6.75 0.37 0.93
CA THR A 431 -7.11 -0.91 0.29
C THR A 431 -6.40 -2.09 0.93
N SER A 432 -7.08 -3.24 0.98
CA SER A 432 -6.52 -4.54 1.34
C SER A 432 -6.06 -5.35 0.12
N ASP A 433 -6.36 -4.87 -1.10
CA ASP A 433 -6.06 -5.59 -2.32
C ASP A 433 -4.57 -5.53 -2.71
N ASN A 434 -4.16 -6.48 -3.53
CA ASN A 434 -3.04 -6.27 -4.43
C ASN A 434 -3.42 -5.13 -5.39
N VAL A 435 -2.71 -4.00 -5.35
CA VAL A 435 -3.04 -2.85 -6.19
C VAL A 435 -2.85 -3.22 -7.66
N THR A 436 -3.85 -2.92 -8.49
CA THR A 436 -3.85 -3.21 -9.93
C THR A 436 -4.32 -2.00 -10.72
N ALA A 437 -4.41 -2.11 -12.04
CA ALA A 437 -4.96 -1.07 -12.90
C ALA A 437 -6.38 -0.62 -12.49
N LYS A 438 -7.20 -1.49 -11.93
CA LYS A 438 -8.56 -1.14 -11.45
C LYS A 438 -8.54 -0.03 -10.40
N HIS A 439 -7.51 0.01 -9.57
CA HIS A 439 -7.35 1.01 -8.52
C HIS A 439 -6.93 2.40 -9.05
N LEU A 440 -6.59 2.51 -10.33
CA LEU A 440 -6.13 3.75 -10.96
C LEU A 440 -7.17 4.35 -11.92
N LEU A 441 -8.44 3.98 -11.74
CA LEU A 441 -9.57 4.47 -12.52
C LEU A 441 -10.60 5.18 -11.64
N ASN A 442 -11.06 6.35 -12.10
CA ASN A 442 -12.33 6.89 -11.67
C ASN A 442 -13.46 6.17 -12.43
N ILE A 443 -14.45 5.70 -11.71
CA ILE A 443 -15.68 5.15 -12.31
C ILE A 443 -16.77 6.19 -12.20
N LYS A 444 -17.13 6.80 -13.33
CA LYS A 444 -18.31 7.66 -13.44
C LYS A 444 -19.54 6.79 -13.69
N ARG A 445 -20.66 7.14 -13.09
CA ARG A 445 -21.92 6.43 -13.25
C ARG A 445 -22.96 7.31 -13.91
N MET A 446 -23.55 6.81 -15.00
CA MET A 446 -24.73 7.35 -15.61
C MET A 446 -25.91 6.48 -15.16
N ALA A 447 -26.85 7.06 -14.42
CA ALA A 447 -27.98 6.33 -13.84
C ALA A 447 -29.30 6.93 -14.34
N TYR A 448 -30.22 6.05 -14.71
CA TYR A 448 -31.57 6.42 -15.12
C TYR A 448 -32.53 6.29 -13.95
N GLY A 449 -33.60 7.12 -13.94
CA GLY A 449 -34.66 7.02 -12.95
C GLY A 449 -35.41 5.68 -13.06
N ILE A 450 -35.53 4.98 -11.93
CA ILE A 450 -36.26 3.70 -11.81
C ILE A 450 -37.33 3.72 -10.73
N LYS A 451 -37.41 4.80 -9.97
CA LYS A 451 -38.38 4.99 -8.88
C LYS A 451 -38.86 6.43 -8.88
N GLU A 452 -40.16 6.60 -8.57
CA GLU A 452 -40.75 7.92 -8.32
C GLU A 452 -40.82 8.17 -6.80
N VAL A 453 -40.46 9.36 -6.40
CA VAL A 453 -40.59 9.81 -5.01
C VAL A 453 -41.71 10.85 -4.99
N ASN A 454 -42.83 10.53 -4.37
CA ASN A 454 -43.86 11.51 -4.09
C ASN A 454 -43.39 12.46 -3.01
N LEU A 455 -42.78 13.55 -3.42
CA LEU A 455 -42.54 14.69 -2.57
C LEU A 455 -43.89 15.38 -2.31
N THR A 456 -44.66 14.91 -1.32
CA THR A 456 -45.72 15.73 -0.76
C THR A 456 -45.02 17.02 -0.30
N SER A 457 -45.35 18.14 -0.98
CA SER A 457 -44.92 19.46 -0.50
C SER A 457 -45.17 19.50 1.00
N PRO A 458 -44.21 19.92 1.83
CA PRO A 458 -44.54 20.15 3.22
C PRO A 458 -45.79 20.99 3.19
N LYS A 459 -46.87 20.52 3.87
CA LYS A 459 -48.04 21.36 4.10
C LYS A 459 -47.45 22.62 4.69
N VAL A 460 -47.35 23.66 3.85
CA VAL A 460 -47.17 25.01 4.38
C VAL A 460 -48.38 25.10 5.28
N PHE A 461 -48.18 24.99 6.58
CA PHE A 461 -49.14 25.46 7.54
C PHE A 461 -49.25 26.94 7.18
N LYS A 462 -50.15 27.28 6.24
CA LYS A 462 -50.81 28.54 6.24
C LYS A 462 -51.57 28.50 7.54
N ASN A 463 -50.88 28.84 8.64
CA ASN A 463 -51.58 29.48 9.72
C ASN A 463 -52.32 30.61 9.01
N LYS A 464 -53.61 30.38 8.75
CA LYS A 464 -54.51 31.51 8.61
C LYS A 464 -54.41 32.22 9.93
N ILE A 465 -53.44 33.14 10.05
CA ILE A 465 -53.49 34.22 10.99
C ILE A 465 -54.60 35.09 10.42
N ASN A 466 -55.86 34.60 10.53
CA ASN A 466 -57.04 35.47 10.53
C ASN A 466 -57.22 35.98 11.97
N ASN A 467 -56.13 36.32 12.62
CA ASN A 467 -56.21 37.04 13.89
C ASN A 467 -56.23 38.50 13.52
N SER A 468 -57.27 39.17 13.88
CA SER A 468 -57.26 40.60 13.91
C SER A 468 -56.05 41.05 14.75
N PRO A 469 -55.49 42.25 14.56
CA PRO A 469 -54.43 42.77 15.43
C PRO A 469 -54.72 42.61 16.91
N ASP A 470 -55.97 42.60 17.30
CA ASP A 470 -56.48 42.44 18.67
C ASP A 470 -56.31 40.99 19.18
N ASP A 471 -56.55 39.94 18.32
CA ASP A 471 -56.37 38.53 18.69
C ASP A 471 -54.90 38.17 18.91
N VAL A 472 -53.97 38.74 18.11
CA VAL A 472 -52.51 38.59 18.30
C VAL A 472 -52.05 39.26 19.59
N THR A 473 -52.61 40.44 19.87
CA THR A 473 -52.30 41.18 21.07
C THR A 473 -52.72 40.41 22.33
N ASP A 474 -53.92 39.84 22.33
CA ASP A 474 -54.43 39.08 23.49
C ASP A 474 -53.65 37.80 23.72
N GLN A 475 -53.25 37.02 22.67
CA GLN A 475 -52.41 35.85 22.80
C GLN A 475 -50.98 36.14 23.32
N VAL A 476 -50.38 37.25 22.86
CA VAL A 476 -49.07 37.70 23.36
C VAL A 476 -49.15 38.16 24.80
N VAL A 477 -50.21 38.92 25.18
CA VAL A 477 -50.46 39.33 26.56
C VAL A 477 -50.62 38.15 27.48
N GLU A 478 -51.39 37.11 27.09
CA GLU A 478 -51.60 35.91 27.87
C GLU A 478 -50.26 35.13 28.08
N SER A 479 -49.47 34.99 27.02
CA SER A 479 -48.16 34.37 27.06
C SER A 479 -47.15 35.10 27.96
N VAL A 480 -47.14 36.42 27.91
CA VAL A 480 -46.30 37.28 28.76
C VAL A 480 -46.72 37.20 30.23
N LEU A 481 -47.99 37.22 30.50
CA LEU A 481 -48.53 37.10 31.88
C LEU A 481 -48.25 35.71 32.44
N GLN A 482 -48.35 34.63 31.63
CA GLN A 482 -47.95 33.28 32.04
C GLN A 482 -46.43 33.17 32.36
N SER A 483 -45.59 33.85 31.57
CA SER A 483 -44.12 33.83 31.75
C SER A 483 -43.68 34.62 33.00
N LEU A 484 -44.42 35.59 33.40
CA LEU A 484 -44.10 36.46 34.56
C LEU A 484 -44.52 35.86 35.91
N GLY A 485 -45.24 34.73 35.89
CA GLY A 485 -45.73 34.06 37.11
C GLY A 485 -46.71 34.93 37.89
N SER A 486 -47.40 34.38 38.86
CA SER A 486 -48.35 35.08 39.74
C SER A 486 -47.64 35.99 40.73
N SER A 487 -47.02 37.06 40.27
CA SER A 487 -46.52 38.13 41.13
C SER A 487 -47.55 39.25 41.14
N ASP A 488 -48.11 39.56 42.32
CA ASP A 488 -49.11 40.61 42.56
C ASP A 488 -48.71 42.05 42.17
N LYS A 489 -47.60 42.22 41.43
CA LYS A 489 -47.05 43.51 41.07
C LYS A 489 -47.18 43.88 39.58
N VAL A 490 -47.72 43.00 38.74
CA VAL A 490 -47.86 43.27 37.30
C VAL A 490 -49.32 43.57 36.99
N ASN A 491 -49.56 44.83 36.60
CA ASN A 491 -50.91 45.25 36.18
C ASN A 491 -51.20 44.76 34.74
N PRO A 492 -52.13 43.81 34.50
CA PRO A 492 -52.40 43.25 33.19
C PRO A 492 -52.76 44.32 32.13
N LYS A 493 -53.32 45.42 32.53
CA LYS A 493 -53.71 46.53 31.66
C LYS A 493 -52.45 47.22 31.07
N ILE A 494 -51.42 47.39 31.88
CA ILE A 494 -50.16 47.96 31.40
C ILE A 494 -49.45 47.09 30.42
N VAL A 495 -49.49 45.76 30.64
CA VAL A 495 -48.91 44.78 29.70
C VAL A 495 -49.69 44.80 28.37
N LYS A 496 -51.00 44.87 28.42
CA LYS A 496 -51.86 44.93 27.23
C LYS A 496 -51.61 46.19 26.40
N ASP A 497 -51.53 47.36 27.07
CA ASP A 497 -51.24 48.63 26.41
C ASP A 497 -49.86 48.67 25.74
N LEU A 498 -48.84 48.11 26.41
CA LEU A 498 -47.46 48.02 25.88
C LEU A 498 -47.37 47.05 24.68
N VAL A 499 -47.99 45.87 24.76
CA VAL A 499 -48.03 44.90 23.68
C VAL A 499 -48.81 45.45 22.48
N SER A 500 -49.91 46.15 22.70
CA SER A 500 -50.70 46.79 21.63
C SER A 500 -49.89 47.87 20.91
N GLU A 501 -49.10 48.67 21.65
CA GLU A 501 -48.22 49.68 21.06
C GLU A 501 -47.10 49.04 20.19
N ILE A 502 -46.50 47.94 20.66
CA ILE A 502 -45.48 47.20 19.92
C ILE A 502 -46.04 46.56 18.66
N VAL A 503 -47.20 45.87 18.75
CA VAL A 503 -47.87 45.25 17.61
C VAL A 503 -48.26 46.28 16.56
N ASN A 504 -48.79 47.42 16.96
CA ASN A 504 -49.13 48.51 16.05
C ASN A 504 -47.88 49.19 15.39
N LYS A 505 -46.71 49.17 16.04
CA LYS A 505 -45.45 49.65 15.46
C LYS A 505 -44.83 48.63 14.47
N LEU A 506 -45.06 47.34 14.66
CA LEU A 506 -44.56 46.30 13.77
C LEU A 506 -45.49 46.02 12.57
N SER A 507 -46.73 46.53 12.62
CA SER A 507 -47.75 46.39 11.56
C SER A 507 -47.74 47.57 10.57
N LYS A 508 -46.87 48.54 10.79
CA LYS A 508 -46.58 49.65 9.86
C LYS A 508 -45.27 49.42 9.14
#